data_8b56feef6a1e7d37de8921469733a4ec
#
_entry.id   8b56feef6a1e7d37de8921469733a4ec
#
_cell.length_a   1.000
_cell.length_b   1.000
_cell.length_c   1.000
_cell.angle_alpha   90.00
_cell.angle_beta   90.00
_cell.angle_gamma   90.00
#
_symmetry.space_group_name_H-M   'P 1'
#
loop_
_entity.id
_entity.type
_entity.pdbx_description
1 polymer ?
#
loop_
_entity_poly.entity_id
_entity_poly.type
_entity_poly.pdbx_seq_one_letter_code
_entity_poly.pdbx_strand_id
1 'polypeptide(L)'
;ITDGKILFNNQDIDEMNNFAQTGILIDHYEISDILSMPVLSEEKENFLKEISNEFDCSDISDEQKNKVAELCVKLEKFIEKHKLTGLALRCWPEFANMYGISPCASMSILQSRGYIIGCEGDIEGVMSMIACDAIGDRLTPFLADLSQVNFDENYALLWHCGVAPKNLWDGQCTRSLDTYFAGGRGVTAGFVMKSG
;
A
#
# COMPACT_ATOMS: atom_id res chain seq x y z
N ILE A 1 13.14 -12.23 -2.54
CA ILE A 1 14.19 -11.20 -2.46
C ILE A 1 15.47 -11.93 -2.23
N THR A 2 16.37 -11.85 -3.15
CA THR A 2 17.77 -12.11 -2.91
C THR A 2 18.43 -10.75 -2.78
N ASP A 3 19.06 -10.48 -1.66
CA ASP A 3 19.91 -9.33 -1.42
C ASP A 3 19.23 -7.93 -1.51
N GLY A 4 18.02 -7.80 -0.98
CA GLY A 4 17.33 -6.51 -0.93
C GLY A 4 16.84 -5.97 -2.26
N LYS A 5 17.03 -6.66 -3.34
CA LYS A 5 16.52 -6.26 -4.64
C LYS A 5 15.04 -6.60 -4.76
N ILE A 6 14.28 -5.66 -5.22
CA ILE A 6 12.89 -5.89 -5.59
C ILE A 6 12.90 -6.65 -6.91
N LEU A 7 12.63 -7.96 -6.83
CA LEU A 7 12.42 -8.79 -8.01
C LEU A 7 10.93 -8.95 -8.22
N PHE A 8 10.46 -8.56 -9.37
CA PHE A 8 9.07 -8.71 -9.76
C PHE A 8 8.95 -9.88 -10.74
N ASN A 9 8.15 -10.88 -10.42
CA ASN A 9 7.79 -11.99 -11.30
C ASN A 9 8.95 -12.57 -12.13
N ASN A 10 10.15 -12.72 -11.54
CA ASN A 10 11.38 -13.17 -12.22
C ASN A 10 11.87 -12.26 -13.35
N GLN A 11 11.43 -11.01 -13.40
CA GLN A 11 12.00 -10.02 -14.31
C GLN A 11 13.02 -9.17 -13.58
N ASP A 12 14.21 -9.07 -14.13
CA ASP A 12 15.21 -8.09 -13.70
C ASP A 12 14.78 -6.71 -14.18
N ILE A 13 14.76 -5.74 -13.28
CA ILE A 13 14.49 -4.34 -13.65
C ILE A 13 15.77 -3.75 -14.20
N ASP A 14 15.70 -3.23 -15.41
CA ASP A 14 16.77 -2.42 -15.99
C ASP A 14 16.68 -0.98 -15.48
N GLU A 15 17.27 -0.74 -14.30
CA GLU A 15 17.27 0.56 -13.61
C GLU A 15 17.90 1.67 -14.45
N MET A 16 18.95 1.34 -15.19
CA MET A 16 19.65 2.31 -16.06
C MET A 16 18.78 2.73 -17.23
N ASN A 17 18.06 1.79 -17.84
CA ASN A 17 17.14 2.09 -18.92
C ASN A 17 15.92 2.87 -18.41
N ASN A 18 15.37 2.49 -17.25
CA ASN A 18 14.28 3.22 -16.62
C ASN A 18 14.68 4.67 -16.31
N PHE A 19 15.86 4.88 -15.75
CA PHE A 19 16.38 6.23 -15.51
C PHE A 19 16.55 7.02 -16.83
N ALA A 20 17.12 6.39 -17.85
CA ALA A 20 17.32 7.05 -19.15
C ALA A 20 16.01 7.48 -19.82
N GLN A 21 14.94 6.71 -19.62
CA GLN A 21 13.62 7.01 -20.21
C GLN A 21 12.78 7.98 -19.39
N THR A 22 12.86 7.92 -18.06
CA THR A 22 11.92 8.60 -17.15
C THR A 22 12.58 9.64 -16.25
N GLY A 23 13.91 9.58 -16.08
CA GLY A 23 14.63 10.39 -15.09
C GLY A 23 14.40 9.96 -13.62
N ILE A 24 13.71 8.85 -13.38
CA ILE A 24 13.43 8.36 -12.03
C ILE A 24 14.60 7.50 -11.55
N LEU A 25 15.16 7.85 -10.40
CA LEU A 25 16.16 7.04 -9.71
C LEU A 25 15.46 5.96 -8.86
N ILE A 26 15.94 4.73 -8.97
CA ILE A 26 15.45 3.60 -8.19
C ILE A 26 16.51 3.24 -7.15
N ASP A 27 16.11 3.23 -5.88
CA ASP A 27 16.92 2.83 -4.75
C ASP A 27 16.31 1.58 -4.12
N HIS A 28 17.17 0.74 -3.51
CA HIS A 28 16.76 -0.53 -2.90
C HIS A 28 16.97 -0.49 -1.39
N TYR A 29 15.97 -0.91 -0.65
CA TYR A 29 15.97 -0.98 0.80
C TYR A 29 15.42 -2.33 1.27
N GLU A 30 15.86 -2.74 2.45
CA GLU A 30 15.35 -3.92 3.12
C GLU A 30 14.06 -3.58 3.90
N ILE A 31 13.18 -4.58 4.05
CA ILE A 31 12.01 -4.45 4.94
C ILE A 31 12.45 -4.11 6.37
N SER A 32 13.59 -4.64 6.81
CA SER A 32 14.18 -4.33 8.12
C SER A 32 14.48 -2.86 8.31
N ASP A 33 14.82 -2.11 7.26
CA ASP A 33 15.06 -0.67 7.34
C ASP A 33 13.77 0.07 7.69
N ILE A 34 12.65 -0.32 7.09
CA ILE A 34 11.33 0.21 7.43
C ILE A 34 10.97 -0.16 8.88
N LEU A 35 11.13 -1.45 9.24
CA LEU A 35 10.75 -1.94 10.55
C LEU A 35 11.61 -1.36 11.69
N SER A 36 12.81 -0.86 11.38
CA SER A 36 13.70 -0.19 12.33
C SER A 36 13.34 1.26 12.63
N MET A 37 12.40 1.87 11.88
CA MET A 37 11.99 3.26 12.12
C MET A 37 11.42 3.42 13.54
N PRO A 38 11.86 4.48 14.27
CA PRO A 38 11.38 4.72 15.63
C PRO A 38 9.92 5.18 15.61
N VAL A 39 9.15 4.71 16.60
CA VAL A 39 7.75 5.05 16.76
C VAL A 39 7.56 5.72 18.11
N LEU A 40 7.06 6.96 18.12
CA LEU A 40 6.65 7.63 19.34
C LEU A 40 5.23 7.20 19.72
N SER A 41 4.94 7.09 20.99
CA SER A 41 3.63 6.68 21.47
C SER A 41 2.51 7.58 20.95
N GLU A 42 2.73 8.89 20.94
CA GLU A 42 1.76 9.87 20.46
C GLU A 42 1.43 9.69 18.95
N GLU A 43 2.43 9.43 18.13
CA GLU A 43 2.25 9.20 16.69
C GLU A 43 1.38 7.96 16.45
N LYS A 44 1.68 6.87 17.15
CA LYS A 44 0.91 5.63 17.06
C LYS A 44 -0.54 5.83 17.56
N GLU A 45 -0.72 6.54 18.67
CA GLU A 45 -2.05 6.84 19.21
C GLU A 45 -2.92 7.66 18.25
N ASN A 46 -2.31 8.56 17.45
CA ASN A 46 -3.04 9.31 16.44
C ASN A 46 -3.59 8.39 15.36
N PHE A 47 -2.77 7.45 14.85
CA PHE A 47 -3.25 6.46 13.90
C PHE A 47 -4.27 5.49 14.51
N LEU A 48 -4.11 5.09 15.76
CA LEU A 48 -5.10 4.24 16.44
C LEU A 48 -6.45 4.91 16.56
N LYS A 49 -6.49 6.21 16.89
CA LYS A 49 -7.71 7.00 16.91
C LYS A 49 -8.37 7.10 15.53
N GLU A 50 -7.57 7.39 14.50
CA GLU A 50 -8.04 7.43 13.11
C GLU A 50 -8.66 6.09 12.70
N ILE A 51 -7.95 4.99 12.90
CA ILE A 51 -8.41 3.63 12.57
C ILE A 51 -9.72 3.34 13.31
N SER A 52 -9.78 3.59 14.60
CA SER A 52 -10.97 3.29 15.41
C SER A 52 -12.19 4.14 15.08
N ASN A 53 -11.98 5.34 14.54
CA ASN A 53 -13.06 6.25 14.14
C ASN A 53 -13.57 5.98 12.72
N GLU A 54 -12.72 5.40 11.86
CA GLU A 54 -13.01 5.30 10.44
C GLU A 54 -13.31 3.90 9.96
N PHE A 55 -12.89 2.87 10.71
CA PHE A 55 -13.05 1.48 10.32
C PHE A 55 -13.77 0.66 11.39
N ASP A 56 -14.60 -0.26 10.95
CA ASP A 56 -15.02 -1.40 11.76
C ASP A 56 -13.82 -2.36 11.90
N CYS A 57 -13.40 -2.58 13.13
CA CYS A 57 -12.26 -3.42 13.47
C CYS A 57 -12.69 -4.72 14.17
N SER A 58 -13.96 -5.13 14.05
CA SER A 58 -14.51 -6.31 14.71
C SER A 58 -13.83 -7.62 14.30
N ASP A 59 -13.29 -7.69 13.10
CA ASP A 59 -12.67 -8.87 12.52
C ASP A 59 -11.14 -8.96 12.72
N ILE A 60 -10.57 -8.01 13.44
CA ILE A 60 -9.13 -7.99 13.76
C ILE A 60 -8.90 -7.90 15.27
N SER A 61 -7.78 -8.46 15.73
CA SER A 61 -7.36 -8.32 17.12
C SER A 61 -6.80 -6.94 17.44
N ASP A 62 -6.79 -6.56 18.73
CA ASP A 62 -6.13 -5.33 19.18
C ASP A 62 -4.63 -5.33 18.84
N GLU A 63 -3.98 -6.49 18.85
CA GLU A 63 -2.59 -6.62 18.44
C GLU A 63 -2.42 -6.24 16.97
N GLN A 64 -3.27 -6.76 16.08
CA GLN A 64 -3.24 -6.45 14.65
C GLN A 64 -3.52 -4.98 14.40
N LYS A 65 -4.53 -4.40 15.05
CA LYS A 65 -4.82 -2.96 14.98
C LYS A 65 -3.62 -2.11 15.42
N ASN A 66 -2.97 -2.47 16.51
CA ASN A 66 -1.77 -1.80 17.00
C ASN A 66 -0.62 -1.89 15.98
N LYS A 67 -0.43 -3.04 15.36
CA LYS A 67 0.59 -3.24 14.31
C LYS A 67 0.30 -2.40 13.07
N VAL A 68 -0.97 -2.29 12.63
CA VAL A 68 -1.34 -1.41 11.52
C VAL A 68 -0.97 0.04 11.82
N ALA A 69 -1.33 0.56 13.00
CA ALA A 69 -1.02 1.92 13.39
C ALA A 69 0.49 2.17 13.49
N GLU A 70 1.23 1.24 14.09
CA GLU A 70 2.69 1.31 14.18
C GLU A 70 3.34 1.29 12.80
N LEU A 71 2.87 0.45 11.90
CA LEU A 71 3.40 0.37 10.53
C LEU A 71 3.10 1.63 9.73
N CYS A 72 1.97 2.28 9.93
CA CYS A 72 1.72 3.60 9.33
C CYS A 72 2.81 4.61 9.71
N VAL A 73 3.16 4.71 11.00
CA VAL A 73 4.24 5.61 11.46
C VAL A 73 5.58 5.24 10.84
N LYS A 74 5.91 3.96 10.80
CA LYS A 74 7.19 3.48 10.26
C LYS A 74 7.33 3.79 8.76
N LEU A 75 6.29 3.51 7.98
CA LEU A 75 6.27 3.78 6.54
C LEU A 75 6.33 5.28 6.25
N GLU A 76 5.53 6.09 6.93
CA GLU A 76 5.53 7.55 6.79
C GLU A 76 6.93 8.11 7.05
N LYS A 77 7.54 7.78 8.20
CA LYS A 77 8.90 8.22 8.53
C LYS A 77 9.96 7.72 7.56
N PHE A 78 9.81 6.51 7.07
CA PHE A 78 10.75 5.95 6.10
C PHE A 78 10.72 6.73 4.78
N ILE A 79 9.51 6.97 4.24
CA ILE A 79 9.32 7.74 3.01
C ILE A 79 9.86 9.16 3.17
N GLU A 80 9.54 9.83 4.27
CA GLU A 80 9.98 11.20 4.55
C GLU A 80 11.51 11.29 4.74
N LYS A 81 12.09 10.38 5.52
CA LYS A 81 13.55 10.32 5.77
C LYS A 81 14.35 10.18 4.48
N HIS A 82 13.89 9.32 3.59
CA HIS A 82 14.56 9.04 2.32
C HIS A 82 14.07 9.94 1.17
N LYS A 83 13.08 10.81 1.42
CA LYS A 83 12.47 11.73 0.45
C LYS A 83 11.99 11.00 -0.80
N LEU A 84 11.33 9.86 -0.61
CA LEU A 84 10.84 9.05 -1.71
C LEU A 84 9.62 9.72 -2.35
N THR A 85 9.62 9.79 -3.68
CA THR A 85 8.43 10.21 -4.45
C THR A 85 7.38 9.11 -4.50
N GLY A 86 7.81 7.85 -4.49
CA GLY A 86 6.96 6.67 -4.42
C GLY A 86 7.70 5.49 -3.81
N LEU A 87 6.97 4.52 -3.31
CA LEU A 87 7.50 3.30 -2.69
C LEU A 87 6.84 2.07 -3.31
N ALA A 88 7.61 1.22 -3.96
CA ALA A 88 7.18 -0.11 -4.39
C ALA A 88 7.45 -1.09 -3.23
N LEU A 89 6.39 -1.45 -2.50
CA LEU A 89 6.50 -2.22 -1.27
C LEU A 89 6.20 -3.69 -1.51
N ARG A 90 7.17 -4.56 -1.28
CA ARG A 90 6.96 -6.01 -1.32
C ARG A 90 6.19 -6.47 -0.09
N CYS A 91 4.87 -6.64 -0.27
CA CYS A 91 3.93 -6.84 0.84
C CYS A 91 3.86 -8.29 1.32
N TRP A 92 4.04 -9.29 0.44
CA TRP A 92 3.80 -10.70 0.72
C TRP A 92 4.87 -11.60 0.09
N PRO A 93 5.28 -12.67 0.77
CA PRO A 93 4.91 -13.07 2.16
C PRO A 93 5.79 -12.44 3.26
N GLU A 94 6.78 -11.63 2.89
CA GLU A 94 7.86 -11.18 3.76
C GLU A 94 7.37 -10.37 4.95
N PHE A 95 6.49 -9.38 4.73
CA PHE A 95 5.93 -8.58 5.84
C PHE A 95 5.19 -9.44 6.84
N ALA A 96 4.34 -10.36 6.38
CA ALA A 96 3.62 -11.26 7.27
C ALA A 96 4.55 -12.16 8.07
N ASN A 97 5.69 -12.58 7.49
CA ASN A 97 6.68 -13.40 8.18
C ASN A 97 7.56 -12.62 9.14
N MET A 98 7.97 -11.40 8.79
CA MET A 98 8.90 -10.58 9.58
C MET A 98 8.18 -9.72 10.63
N TYR A 99 6.99 -9.22 10.30
CA TYR A 99 6.25 -8.29 11.14
C TYR A 99 4.97 -8.87 11.75
N GLY A 100 4.45 -9.94 11.16
CA GLY A 100 3.27 -10.67 11.64
C GLY A 100 1.94 -10.22 11.01
N ILE A 101 1.92 -9.15 10.20
CA ILE A 101 0.78 -8.73 9.38
C ILE A 101 1.24 -8.29 7.98
N SER A 102 0.32 -8.33 7.01
CA SER A 102 0.54 -7.66 5.72
C SER A 102 0.37 -6.14 5.86
N PRO A 103 1.02 -5.33 5.00
CA PRO A 103 0.98 -3.86 5.09
C PRO A 103 -0.26 -3.22 4.44
N CYS A 104 -1.18 -4.00 3.86
CA CYS A 104 -2.24 -3.51 2.97
C CYS A 104 -3.09 -2.40 3.61
N ALA A 105 -3.57 -2.58 4.84
CA ALA A 105 -4.35 -1.57 5.55
C ALA A 105 -3.55 -0.28 5.81
N SER A 106 -2.27 -0.41 6.20
CA SER A 106 -1.39 0.74 6.42
C SER A 106 -1.14 1.51 5.11
N MET A 107 -0.99 0.79 3.99
CA MET A 107 -0.86 1.40 2.67
C MET A 107 -2.13 2.16 2.27
N SER A 108 -3.31 1.57 2.47
CA SER A 108 -4.60 2.22 2.22
C SER A 108 -4.74 3.55 2.96
N ILE A 109 -4.35 3.58 4.24
CA ILE A 109 -4.39 4.77 5.08
C ILE A 109 -3.42 5.84 4.57
N LEU A 110 -2.17 5.47 4.32
CA LEU A 110 -1.13 6.41 3.89
C LEU A 110 -1.34 6.95 2.48
N GLN A 111 -1.80 6.13 1.55
CA GLN A 111 -2.15 6.59 0.21
C GLN A 111 -3.23 7.67 0.24
N SER A 112 -4.19 7.59 1.16
CA SER A 112 -5.20 8.63 1.34
C SER A 112 -4.65 9.97 1.85
N ARG A 113 -3.42 9.98 2.33
CA ARG A 113 -2.66 11.18 2.74
C ARG A 113 -1.73 11.71 1.65
N GLY A 114 -1.76 11.10 0.46
CA GLY A 114 -0.95 11.51 -0.69
C GLY A 114 0.39 10.79 -0.84
N TYR A 115 0.68 9.78 0.00
CA TYR A 115 1.84 8.93 -0.24
C TYR A 115 1.57 7.95 -1.37
N ILE A 116 2.48 7.85 -2.33
CA ILE A 116 2.37 6.89 -3.44
C ILE A 116 3.06 5.60 -3.04
N ILE A 117 2.27 4.56 -2.78
CA ILE A 117 2.79 3.26 -2.34
C ILE A 117 2.15 2.16 -3.19
N GLY A 118 2.94 1.54 -4.06
CA GLY A 118 2.50 0.38 -4.86
C GLY A 118 2.72 -0.92 -4.11
N CYS A 119 1.78 -1.85 -4.29
CA CYS A 119 1.82 -3.19 -3.73
C CYS A 119 2.79 -4.09 -4.51
N GLU A 120 3.12 -5.24 -3.94
CA GLU A 120 3.87 -6.34 -4.58
C GLU A 120 5.28 -5.98 -5.07
N GLY A 121 5.80 -4.81 -4.70
CA GLY A 121 7.09 -4.32 -5.18
C GLY A 121 7.06 -3.86 -6.64
N ASP A 122 5.86 -3.56 -7.19
CA ASP A 122 5.68 -3.14 -8.57
C ASP A 122 6.20 -1.72 -8.79
N ILE A 123 7.44 -1.62 -9.26
CA ILE A 123 8.10 -0.34 -9.56
C ILE A 123 7.41 0.36 -10.73
N GLU A 124 7.05 -0.37 -11.77
CA GLU A 124 6.43 0.19 -12.97
C GLU A 124 5.00 0.68 -12.65
N GLY A 125 4.29 -0.05 -11.81
CA GLY A 125 3.02 0.38 -11.24
C GLY A 125 3.16 1.67 -10.43
N VAL A 126 4.17 1.78 -9.56
CA VAL A 126 4.45 3.02 -8.81
C VAL A 126 4.80 4.18 -9.73
N MET A 127 5.60 3.96 -10.77
CA MET A 127 5.91 4.99 -11.77
C MET A 127 4.63 5.47 -12.48
N SER A 128 3.74 4.53 -12.81
CA SER A 128 2.43 4.85 -13.40
C SER A 128 1.54 5.64 -12.41
N MET A 129 1.56 5.28 -11.12
CA MET A 129 0.85 6.03 -10.09
C MET A 129 1.39 7.46 -9.94
N ILE A 130 2.71 7.66 -9.98
CA ILE A 130 3.33 9.00 -9.97
C ILE A 130 2.85 9.83 -11.17
N ALA A 131 2.82 9.23 -12.35
CA ALA A 131 2.33 9.90 -13.55
C ALA A 131 0.83 10.25 -13.44
N CYS A 132 0.02 9.33 -12.95
CA CYS A 132 -1.41 9.57 -12.73
C CYS A 132 -1.67 10.67 -11.69
N ASP A 133 -0.92 10.71 -10.59
CA ASP A 133 -1.00 11.78 -9.59
C ASP A 133 -0.69 13.16 -10.20
N ALA A 134 0.37 13.23 -11.01
CA ALA A 134 0.78 14.47 -11.65
C ALA A 134 -0.23 14.97 -12.70
N ILE A 135 -0.84 14.07 -13.47
CA ILE A 135 -1.83 14.41 -14.51
C ILE A 135 -3.20 14.67 -13.89
N GLY A 136 -3.55 13.95 -12.84
CA GLY A 136 -4.85 13.98 -12.17
C GLY A 136 -5.02 15.13 -11.16
N ASP A 137 -4.17 16.15 -11.17
CA ASP A 137 -4.20 17.28 -10.21
C ASP A 137 -4.19 16.82 -8.75
N ARG A 138 -3.32 15.87 -8.45
CA ARG A 138 -3.15 15.26 -7.11
C ARG A 138 -4.36 14.46 -6.63
N LEU A 139 -5.14 13.92 -7.54
CA LEU A 139 -6.12 12.88 -7.21
C LEU A 139 -5.37 11.59 -6.86
N THR A 140 -5.85 10.93 -5.80
CA THR A 140 -5.18 9.72 -5.29
C THR A 140 -5.18 8.59 -6.34
N PRO A 141 -4.01 8.15 -6.83
CA PRO A 141 -3.94 7.03 -7.75
C PRO A 141 -4.21 5.71 -7.03
N PHE A 142 -4.70 4.72 -7.75
CA PHE A 142 -4.93 3.38 -7.26
C PHE A 142 -4.34 2.34 -8.22
N LEU A 143 -3.48 1.48 -7.69
CA LEU A 143 -2.93 0.34 -8.41
C LEU A 143 -3.89 -0.85 -8.30
N ALA A 144 -4.35 -1.37 -9.43
CA ALA A 144 -5.24 -2.51 -9.48
C ALA A 144 -4.89 -3.46 -10.62
N ASP A 145 -5.13 -4.75 -10.40
CA ASP A 145 -4.96 -5.80 -11.40
C ASP A 145 -6.13 -5.82 -12.37
N LEU A 146 -5.86 -5.99 -13.66
CA LEU A 146 -6.88 -6.29 -14.65
C LEU A 146 -7.29 -7.77 -14.52
N SER A 147 -8.32 -8.04 -13.73
CA SER A 147 -8.74 -9.40 -13.38
C SER A 147 -9.63 -10.04 -14.43
N GLN A 148 -10.42 -9.25 -15.15
CA GLN A 148 -11.32 -9.76 -16.19
C GLN A 148 -11.62 -8.68 -17.23
N VAL A 149 -11.75 -9.08 -18.49
CA VAL A 149 -12.32 -8.27 -19.56
C VAL A 149 -13.50 -9.05 -20.16
N ASN A 150 -14.67 -8.43 -20.24
CA ASN A 150 -15.86 -8.99 -20.87
C ASN A 150 -16.25 -8.10 -22.04
N PHE A 151 -16.02 -8.58 -23.26
CA PHE A 151 -16.32 -7.85 -24.48
C PHE A 151 -17.82 -7.84 -24.83
N ASP A 152 -18.56 -8.87 -24.42
CA ASP A 152 -19.99 -8.98 -24.71
C ASP A 152 -20.81 -7.99 -23.88
N GLU A 153 -20.42 -7.80 -22.62
CA GLU A 153 -21.07 -6.88 -21.68
C GLU A 153 -20.33 -5.52 -21.57
N ASN A 154 -19.22 -5.37 -22.30
CA ASN A 154 -18.43 -4.14 -22.38
C ASN A 154 -17.97 -3.60 -21.03
N TYR A 155 -17.33 -4.45 -20.20
CA TYR A 155 -16.69 -4.03 -18.95
C TYR A 155 -15.30 -4.65 -18.76
N ALA A 156 -14.51 -4.01 -17.91
CA ALA A 156 -13.30 -4.56 -17.33
C ALA A 156 -13.42 -4.57 -15.80
N LEU A 157 -13.04 -5.69 -15.19
CA LEU A 157 -12.95 -5.82 -13.73
C LEU A 157 -11.53 -5.53 -13.29
N LEU A 158 -11.37 -4.46 -12.54
CA LEU A 158 -10.14 -4.12 -11.83
C LEU A 158 -10.28 -4.54 -10.37
N TRP A 159 -9.28 -5.21 -9.83
CA TRP A 159 -9.32 -5.73 -8.47
C TRP A 159 -7.95 -5.64 -7.80
N HIS A 160 -7.94 -5.47 -6.48
CA HIS A 160 -6.76 -5.63 -5.66
C HIS A 160 -7.12 -6.03 -4.21
N CYS A 161 -6.19 -6.63 -3.47
CA CYS A 161 -6.43 -7.20 -2.14
C CYS A 161 -6.39 -6.14 -1.02
N GLY A 162 -7.41 -5.27 -0.92
CA GLY A 162 -7.62 -4.41 0.25
C GLY A 162 -6.52 -3.37 0.51
N VAL A 163 -5.93 -2.83 -0.56
CA VAL A 163 -4.92 -1.76 -0.51
C VAL A 163 -5.45 -0.44 -1.07
N ALA A 164 -6.69 -0.41 -1.54
CA ALA A 164 -7.28 0.80 -2.10
C ALA A 164 -7.23 1.96 -1.11
N PRO A 165 -6.85 3.17 -1.55
CA PRO A 165 -6.82 4.35 -0.70
C PRO A 165 -8.18 4.61 -0.05
N LYS A 166 -8.22 4.76 1.28
CA LYS A 166 -9.48 4.88 2.04
C LYS A 166 -10.34 6.08 1.65
N ASN A 167 -9.76 7.11 1.04
CA ASN A 167 -10.49 8.29 0.55
C ASN A 167 -11.25 8.04 -0.77
N LEU A 168 -11.07 6.87 -1.39
CA LEU A 168 -11.88 6.43 -2.54
C LEU A 168 -13.20 5.76 -2.11
N TRP A 169 -13.48 5.67 -0.82
CA TRP A 169 -14.73 5.14 -0.28
C TRP A 169 -15.96 5.90 -0.81
N ASP A 170 -17.06 5.16 -1.05
CA ASP A 170 -18.32 5.66 -1.59
C ASP A 170 -19.12 6.54 -0.63
N GLY A 171 -18.74 6.59 0.65
CA GLY A 171 -19.43 7.34 1.68
C GLY A 171 -20.68 6.65 2.26
N GLN A 172 -21.00 5.43 1.85
CA GLN A 172 -22.25 4.75 2.22
C GLN A 172 -22.03 3.43 2.95
N CYS A 173 -21.15 2.57 2.43
CA CYS A 173 -20.89 1.28 3.06
C CYS A 173 -20.03 1.43 4.32
N THR A 174 -20.04 0.43 5.19
CA THR A 174 -19.07 0.33 6.28
C THR A 174 -17.69 0.07 5.71
N ARG A 175 -16.69 0.81 6.19
CA ARG A 175 -15.28 0.47 5.97
C ARG A 175 -14.84 -0.50 7.05
N SER A 176 -14.22 -1.62 6.69
CA SER A 176 -13.73 -2.62 7.64
C SER A 176 -12.23 -2.82 7.52
N LEU A 177 -11.62 -3.26 8.61
CA LEU A 177 -10.35 -3.97 8.57
C LEU A 177 -10.61 -5.44 8.85
N ASP A 178 -10.11 -6.31 7.99
CA ASP A 178 -10.33 -7.74 8.09
C ASP A 178 -9.08 -8.58 7.81
N THR A 179 -9.18 -9.88 8.03
CA THR A 179 -8.06 -10.83 7.93
C THR A 179 -8.33 -11.97 6.97
N TYR A 180 -9.25 -11.81 6.03
CA TYR A 180 -9.62 -12.90 5.09
C TYR A 180 -8.44 -13.37 4.24
N PHE A 181 -7.47 -12.52 4.04
CA PHE A 181 -6.29 -12.76 3.21
C PHE A 181 -5.14 -13.39 4.02
N ALA A 182 -4.27 -14.13 3.35
CA ALA A 182 -3.00 -14.61 3.91
C ALA A 182 -3.14 -15.48 5.19
N GLY A 183 -4.18 -16.30 5.26
CA GLY A 183 -4.38 -17.23 6.40
C GLY A 183 -4.53 -16.51 7.74
N GLY A 184 -5.22 -15.38 7.76
CA GLY A 184 -5.49 -14.59 8.96
C GLY A 184 -4.35 -13.66 9.40
N ARG A 185 -3.28 -13.55 8.61
CA ARG A 185 -2.15 -12.63 8.86
C ARG A 185 -2.20 -11.37 8.00
N GLY A 186 -3.05 -11.37 6.98
CA GLY A 186 -3.27 -10.18 6.17
C GLY A 186 -4.25 -9.25 6.86
N VAL A 187 -3.87 -8.00 7.13
CA VAL A 187 -4.83 -6.97 7.53
C VAL A 187 -5.07 -6.05 6.34
N THR A 188 -6.29 -6.10 5.83
CA THR A 188 -6.72 -5.40 4.61
C THR A 188 -7.83 -4.41 4.91
N ALA A 189 -7.95 -3.36 4.10
CA ALA A 189 -9.05 -2.40 4.17
C ALA A 189 -10.13 -2.80 3.16
N GLY A 190 -11.35 -3.04 3.64
CA GLY A 190 -12.51 -3.41 2.86
C GLY A 190 -13.54 -2.30 2.80
N PHE A 191 -13.94 -1.88 1.58
CA PHE A 191 -15.02 -0.92 1.33
C PHE A 191 -15.40 -0.89 -0.15
N VAL A 192 -16.56 -0.31 -0.44
CA VAL A 192 -16.98 0.00 -1.82
C VAL A 192 -16.37 1.34 -2.22
N MET A 193 -15.72 1.36 -3.39
CA MET A 193 -15.18 2.59 -3.95
C MET A 193 -16.29 3.41 -4.62
N LYS A 194 -16.20 4.74 -4.51
CA LYS A 194 -17.08 5.64 -5.24
C LYS A 194 -16.90 5.47 -6.74
N SER A 195 -17.99 5.57 -7.47
CA SER A 195 -17.93 5.65 -8.93
C SER A 195 -17.26 6.97 -9.36
N GLY A 196 -16.40 6.88 -10.39
CA GLY A 196 -15.74 8.02 -11.01
C GLY A 196 -16.60 8.69 -12.07
#